data_28c91d69e2f4c2dc5a6f6bd14b9795b3
#
_entry.id   28c91d69e2f4c2dc5a6f6bd14b9795b3
#
_cell.length_a   1.000
_cell.length_b   1.000
_cell.length_c   1.000
_cell.angle_alpha   90.00
_cell.angle_beta   90.00
_cell.angle_gamma   90.00
#
_symmetry.space_group_name_H-M   'P 1'
#
loop_
_entity.id
_entity.type
_entity.pdbx_description
1 polymer ?
#
loop_
_entity_poly.entity_id
_entity_poly.type
_entity_poly.pdbx_seq_one_letter_code
_entity_poly.pdbx_strand_id
1 'polypeptide(L)'
;MMRFWISLILAAGLVACRTETMKVTELKAIPDAAYAKGVSAPFCGVVGDALVVAGGANFPDKSLLEGGAKRVYADIWALSSGEWTHAGVLPDSTAYGATFAVDGALVLAGGNVCGVTTDKVYELTLRDGAAVLRALPPLPEPMEQCGWTRDGDRLYLVGGVGTTAVYACTIGEYVWTRLADLPEPLVQPVAFASGGDLYVWGGFNPETLEVSDKGLVLSSEASWREAPGIPDGGTFVGATGATLPDGRLAVVGGVNRAIFARALHNTPEDRIPYLSKEPAEYQFRQAVYAFDPASGAWALLGSDPACALAGSGVAVRPAGGLYVAGGELKPGVRSPKIFSLAW
;
A
#
# COMPACT_ATOMS: atom_id res chain seq x y z
N MET A 1 4.55 55.73 47.90
CA MET A 1 4.88 55.00 46.63
C MET A 1 4.50 53.54 46.79
N MET A 2 3.38 53.18 46.25
CA MET A 2 2.81 51.83 46.39
C MET A 2 3.05 51.10 45.02
N ARG A 3 3.89 50.04 45.07
CA ARG A 3 4.19 49.21 43.88
C ARG A 3 3.14 48.10 43.80
N PHE A 4 2.30 48.18 42.76
CA PHE A 4 1.40 47.05 42.36
C PHE A 4 2.19 46.02 41.58
N TRP A 5 2.22 44.76 42.07
CA TRP A 5 2.68 43.62 41.34
C TRP A 5 1.46 43.01 40.59
N ILE A 6 1.53 43.01 39.28
CA ILE A 6 0.56 42.28 38.44
C ILE A 6 1.14 40.89 38.20
N SER A 7 0.53 39.87 38.84
CA SER A 7 0.86 38.48 38.56
C SER A 7 0.14 38.04 37.29
N LEU A 8 0.94 37.77 36.26
CA LEU A 8 0.46 37.19 35.00
C LEU A 8 0.30 35.68 35.23
N ILE A 9 -0.95 35.18 35.34
CA ILE A 9 -1.26 33.74 35.34
C ILE A 9 -1.24 33.25 33.92
N LEU A 10 -0.17 32.53 33.52
CA LEU A 10 -0.14 31.78 32.27
C LEU A 10 -1.02 30.55 32.44
N ALA A 11 -2.21 30.54 31.86
CA ALA A 11 -3.03 29.34 31.73
C ALA A 11 -2.41 28.46 30.63
N ALA A 12 -1.62 27.47 31.04
CA ALA A 12 -1.20 26.40 30.16
C ALA A 12 -2.43 25.53 29.83
N GLY A 13 -3.01 25.75 28.64
CA GLY A 13 -4.04 24.88 28.12
C GLY A 13 -3.45 23.51 27.85
N LEU A 14 -3.76 22.53 28.70
CA LEU A 14 -3.54 21.11 28.39
C LEU A 14 -4.45 20.76 27.21
N VAL A 15 -3.90 20.74 26.00
CA VAL A 15 -4.53 20.06 24.87
C VAL A 15 -4.47 18.57 25.22
N ALA A 16 -5.57 18.03 25.74
CA ALA A 16 -5.76 16.60 25.88
C ALA A 16 -5.70 15.99 24.49
N CYS A 17 -4.56 15.38 24.15
CA CYS A 17 -4.44 14.54 22.97
C CYS A 17 -5.42 13.38 23.19
N ARG A 18 -6.60 13.44 22.59
CA ARG A 18 -7.50 12.29 22.49
C ARG A 18 -6.78 11.27 21.64
N THR A 19 -6.19 10.27 22.25
CA THR A 19 -5.81 9.03 21.56
C THR A 19 -7.10 8.35 21.15
N GLU A 20 -7.58 8.63 19.95
CA GLU A 20 -8.67 7.84 19.38
C GLU A 20 -8.14 6.41 19.25
N THR A 21 -8.82 5.48 19.91
CA THR A 21 -8.42 4.07 19.89
C THR A 21 -8.83 3.50 18.54
N MET A 22 -7.86 3.12 17.71
CA MET A 22 -8.11 2.46 16.43
C MET A 22 -8.95 1.20 16.67
N LYS A 23 -10.07 1.10 15.94
CA LYS A 23 -10.98 -0.04 15.99
C LYS A 23 -10.80 -0.89 14.74
N VAL A 24 -10.52 -2.18 14.94
CA VAL A 24 -10.49 -3.20 13.88
C VAL A 24 -11.83 -3.93 13.87
N THR A 25 -12.44 -4.06 12.69
CA THR A 25 -13.68 -4.83 12.52
C THR A 25 -13.51 -5.80 11.37
N GLU A 26 -13.53 -7.11 11.66
CA GLU A 26 -13.43 -8.15 10.65
C GLU A 26 -14.69 -8.19 9.79
N LEU A 27 -14.51 -8.36 8.48
CA LEU A 27 -15.55 -8.47 7.48
C LEU A 27 -15.61 -9.91 6.96
N LYS A 28 -16.65 -10.24 6.20
CA LYS A 28 -16.76 -11.57 5.56
C LYS A 28 -15.56 -11.79 4.62
N ALA A 29 -14.99 -12.98 4.67
CA ALA A 29 -13.99 -13.40 3.69
C ALA A 29 -14.63 -13.61 2.31
N ILE A 30 -13.83 -13.54 1.26
CA ILE A 30 -14.27 -13.86 -0.11
C ILE A 30 -14.73 -15.33 -0.14
N PRO A 31 -15.98 -15.62 -0.59
CA PRO A 31 -16.59 -16.97 -0.49
C PRO A 31 -16.18 -17.87 -1.65
N ASP A 32 -14.88 -17.99 -1.91
CA ASP A 32 -14.33 -18.80 -2.98
C ASP A 32 -13.14 -19.62 -2.50
N ALA A 33 -13.08 -20.91 -2.90
CA ALA A 33 -12.05 -21.83 -2.49
C ALA A 33 -10.62 -21.39 -2.90
N ALA A 34 -10.48 -20.70 -4.04
CA ALA A 34 -9.20 -20.18 -4.50
C ALA A 34 -8.66 -19.06 -3.59
N TYR A 35 -9.56 -18.35 -2.92
CA TYR A 35 -9.26 -17.26 -2.01
C TYR A 35 -9.26 -17.69 -0.53
N ALA A 36 -9.58 -18.95 -0.22
CA ALA A 36 -9.65 -19.46 1.16
C ALA A 36 -8.31 -19.34 1.92
N LYS A 37 -7.19 -19.34 1.22
CA LYS A 37 -5.85 -19.05 1.79
C LYS A 37 -5.48 -17.58 1.75
N GLY A 38 -6.36 -16.71 1.26
CA GLY A 38 -6.09 -15.30 1.00
C GLY A 38 -5.19 -15.06 -0.21
N VAL A 39 -4.99 -13.80 -0.53
CA VAL A 39 -4.07 -13.34 -1.59
C VAL A 39 -3.23 -12.18 -1.08
N SER A 40 -2.05 -11.96 -1.66
CA SER A 40 -1.27 -10.75 -1.49
C SER A 40 -1.18 -9.97 -2.78
N ALA A 41 -0.92 -8.68 -2.64
CA ALA A 41 -0.78 -7.71 -3.72
C ALA A 41 -1.96 -7.72 -4.74
N PRO A 42 -3.23 -7.78 -4.28
CA PRO A 42 -4.37 -7.55 -5.15
C PRO A 42 -4.48 -6.07 -5.50
N PHE A 43 -5.15 -5.76 -6.59
CA PHE A 43 -5.75 -4.45 -6.77
C PHE A 43 -6.89 -4.29 -5.75
N CYS A 44 -6.93 -3.17 -5.05
CA CYS A 44 -7.92 -2.93 -4.01
C CYS A 44 -8.35 -1.46 -3.99
N GLY A 45 -9.66 -1.23 -4.01
CA GLY A 45 -10.20 0.11 -4.00
C GLY A 45 -11.71 0.11 -3.74
N VAL A 46 -12.32 1.30 -3.71
CA VAL A 46 -13.77 1.45 -3.56
C VAL A 46 -14.34 2.03 -4.85
N VAL A 47 -15.39 1.41 -5.37
CA VAL A 47 -16.18 1.87 -6.53
C VAL A 47 -17.62 2.10 -6.04
N GLY A 48 -18.06 3.35 -6.02
CA GLY A 48 -19.32 3.70 -5.35
C GLY A 48 -19.23 3.43 -3.85
N ASP A 49 -20.04 2.49 -3.35
CA ASP A 49 -20.03 2.01 -1.97
C ASP A 49 -19.39 0.61 -1.81
N ALA A 50 -19.02 -0.02 -2.91
CA ALA A 50 -18.48 -1.38 -2.93
C ALA A 50 -16.95 -1.39 -2.77
N LEU A 51 -16.44 -2.20 -1.82
CA LEU A 51 -15.04 -2.58 -1.77
C LEU A 51 -14.77 -3.58 -2.90
N VAL A 52 -13.83 -3.25 -3.78
CA VAL A 52 -13.38 -4.12 -4.88
C VAL A 52 -12.01 -4.70 -4.53
N VAL A 53 -11.88 -6.02 -4.69
CA VAL A 53 -10.62 -6.76 -4.61
C VAL A 53 -10.47 -7.55 -5.90
N ALA A 54 -9.38 -7.32 -6.64
CA ALA A 54 -9.18 -7.96 -7.93
C ALA A 54 -7.77 -8.55 -8.06
N GLY A 55 -7.67 -9.75 -8.64
CA GLY A 55 -6.40 -10.43 -8.83
C GLY A 55 -5.71 -10.83 -7.52
N GLY A 56 -4.39 -10.58 -7.45
CA GLY A 56 -3.55 -11.01 -6.33
C GLY A 56 -2.97 -12.41 -6.51
N ALA A 57 -2.13 -12.83 -5.55
CA ALA A 57 -1.40 -14.09 -5.66
C ALA A 57 -1.32 -14.86 -4.33
N ASN A 58 -1.33 -16.20 -4.41
CA ASN A 58 -1.07 -17.06 -3.28
C ASN A 58 -0.34 -18.37 -3.68
N PHE A 59 -0.24 -19.31 -2.76
CA PHE A 59 0.28 -20.67 -2.95
C PHE A 59 -0.83 -21.69 -2.62
N PRO A 60 -1.71 -22.02 -3.59
CA PRO A 60 -2.93 -22.77 -3.29
C PRO A 60 -2.69 -24.25 -2.96
N ASP A 61 -1.75 -24.88 -3.64
CA ASP A 61 -1.56 -26.32 -3.57
C ASP A 61 -0.61 -26.70 -2.42
N LYS A 62 0.64 -26.27 -2.48
CA LYS A 62 1.68 -26.48 -1.47
C LYS A 62 2.21 -25.13 -0.97
N SER A 63 2.69 -25.12 0.26
CA SER A 63 3.37 -23.93 0.80
C SER A 63 4.67 -23.64 0.04
N LEU A 64 5.16 -22.39 0.14
CA LEU A 64 6.47 -22.02 -0.40
C LEU A 64 7.60 -22.87 0.19
N LEU A 65 7.48 -23.26 1.47
CA LEU A 65 8.43 -24.15 2.17
C LEU A 65 8.50 -25.53 1.51
N GLU A 66 7.36 -26.05 1.05
CA GLU A 66 7.24 -27.35 0.36
C GLU A 66 7.54 -27.27 -1.14
N GLY A 67 8.03 -26.12 -1.62
CA GLY A 67 8.31 -25.90 -3.04
C GLY A 67 7.06 -25.61 -3.87
N GLY A 68 6.00 -25.09 -3.25
CA GLY A 68 4.75 -24.73 -3.92
C GLY A 68 4.96 -23.64 -4.97
N ALA A 69 4.19 -23.72 -6.05
CA ALA A 69 4.14 -22.72 -7.10
C ALA A 69 3.16 -21.59 -6.73
N LYS A 70 3.57 -20.35 -7.01
CA LYS A 70 2.70 -19.18 -6.88
C LYS A 70 1.65 -19.20 -7.99
N ARG A 71 0.39 -18.99 -7.63
CA ARG A 71 -0.72 -18.75 -8.58
C ARG A 71 -1.14 -17.29 -8.51
N VAL A 72 -1.37 -16.70 -9.66
CA VAL A 72 -1.90 -15.34 -9.82
C VAL A 72 -3.34 -15.46 -10.32
N TYR A 73 -4.23 -14.62 -9.81
CA TYR A 73 -5.67 -14.67 -10.08
C TYR A 73 -6.12 -13.50 -10.96
N ALA A 74 -7.28 -13.69 -11.60
CA ALA A 74 -7.93 -12.66 -12.42
C ALA A 74 -9.29 -12.22 -11.84
N ASP A 75 -9.85 -12.96 -10.88
CA ASP A 75 -11.19 -12.69 -10.39
C ASP A 75 -11.32 -11.29 -9.78
N ILE A 76 -12.46 -10.67 -10.01
CA ILE A 76 -12.88 -9.39 -9.44
C ILE A 76 -14.03 -9.66 -8.47
N TRP A 77 -13.80 -9.35 -7.22
CA TRP A 77 -14.77 -9.48 -6.14
C TRP A 77 -15.22 -8.11 -5.66
N ALA A 78 -16.52 -7.94 -5.44
CA ALA A 78 -17.10 -6.70 -4.90
C ALA A 78 -17.89 -7.00 -3.63
N LEU A 79 -17.58 -6.28 -2.53
CA LEU A 79 -18.32 -6.32 -1.27
C LEU A 79 -19.22 -5.10 -1.19
N SER A 80 -20.51 -5.31 -1.23
CA SER A 80 -21.53 -4.27 -1.02
C SER A 80 -22.59 -4.78 -0.05
N SER A 81 -23.07 -3.91 0.84
CA SER A 81 -24.07 -4.26 1.87
C SER A 81 -23.71 -5.51 2.70
N GLY A 82 -22.40 -5.77 2.88
CA GLY A 82 -21.89 -6.89 3.67
C GLY A 82 -21.85 -8.25 2.95
N GLU A 83 -22.16 -8.29 1.66
CA GLU A 83 -22.13 -9.51 0.84
C GLU A 83 -21.16 -9.38 -0.31
N TRP A 84 -20.38 -10.46 -0.56
CA TRP A 84 -19.48 -10.58 -1.70
C TRP A 84 -20.21 -11.08 -2.92
N THR A 85 -19.92 -10.47 -4.05
CA THR A 85 -20.33 -10.95 -5.38
C THR A 85 -19.11 -11.10 -6.28
N HIS A 86 -19.07 -12.14 -7.09
CA HIS A 86 -18.10 -12.25 -8.16
C HIS A 86 -18.52 -11.29 -9.29
N ALA A 87 -17.81 -10.18 -9.38
CA ALA A 87 -18.17 -9.09 -10.30
C ALA A 87 -17.63 -9.29 -11.73
N GLY A 88 -16.68 -10.20 -11.94
CA GLY A 88 -16.08 -10.47 -13.25
C GLY A 88 -14.63 -10.89 -13.14
N VAL A 89 -13.88 -10.74 -14.23
CA VAL A 89 -12.47 -11.11 -14.31
C VAL A 89 -11.63 -10.01 -14.98
N LEU A 90 -10.39 -9.85 -14.54
CA LEU A 90 -9.38 -9.06 -15.24
C LEU A 90 -9.02 -9.72 -16.57
N PRO A 91 -8.60 -8.97 -17.61
CA PRO A 91 -8.14 -9.55 -18.86
C PRO A 91 -6.97 -10.52 -18.72
N ASP A 92 -6.13 -10.29 -17.72
CA ASP A 92 -4.97 -11.14 -17.36
C ASP A 92 -4.95 -11.38 -15.85
N SER A 93 -4.49 -12.55 -15.42
CA SER A 93 -4.21 -12.84 -14.02
C SER A 93 -3.07 -11.94 -13.53
N THR A 94 -3.37 -10.98 -12.66
CA THR A 94 -2.42 -9.91 -12.30
C THR A 94 -2.32 -9.71 -10.80
N ALA A 95 -1.11 -9.44 -10.32
CA ALA A 95 -0.80 -9.03 -8.96
C ALA A 95 0.30 -7.95 -8.96
N TYR A 96 0.56 -7.30 -7.83
CA TYR A 96 1.67 -6.34 -7.64
C TYR A 96 1.58 -5.06 -8.48
N GLY A 97 0.41 -4.73 -9.01
CA GLY A 97 0.15 -3.47 -9.72
C GLY A 97 -0.31 -2.35 -8.79
N ALA A 98 -0.40 -1.15 -9.35
CA ALA A 98 -0.91 0.04 -8.68
C ALA A 98 -2.43 0.17 -8.84
N THR A 99 -3.10 0.71 -7.81
CA THR A 99 -4.53 0.98 -7.82
C THR A 99 -4.81 2.43 -7.46
N PHE A 100 -5.48 3.17 -8.33
CA PHE A 100 -5.90 4.54 -8.06
C PHE A 100 -7.42 4.61 -8.00
N ALA A 101 -7.95 5.21 -6.94
CA ALA A 101 -9.37 5.55 -6.87
C ALA A 101 -9.61 6.87 -7.63
N VAL A 102 -10.45 6.84 -8.67
CA VAL A 102 -10.70 7.97 -9.57
C VAL A 102 -12.20 8.08 -9.82
N ASP A 103 -12.84 9.09 -9.25
CA ASP A 103 -14.21 9.53 -9.57
C ASP A 103 -15.24 8.39 -9.75
N GLY A 104 -15.27 7.46 -8.79
CA GLY A 104 -16.19 6.31 -8.80
C GLY A 104 -15.72 5.13 -9.66
N ALA A 105 -14.48 5.16 -10.10
CA ALA A 105 -13.78 4.09 -10.80
C ALA A 105 -12.45 3.74 -10.12
N LEU A 106 -11.82 2.66 -10.55
CA LEU A 106 -10.42 2.35 -10.24
C LEU A 106 -9.60 2.38 -11.52
N VAL A 107 -8.43 2.99 -11.47
CA VAL A 107 -7.39 2.82 -12.50
C VAL A 107 -6.40 1.80 -11.97
N LEU A 108 -6.25 0.68 -12.68
CA LEU A 108 -5.36 -0.44 -12.41
C LEU A 108 -4.20 -0.35 -13.37
N ALA A 109 -2.97 -0.24 -12.88
CA ALA A 109 -1.81 0.02 -13.72
C ALA A 109 -0.65 -0.94 -13.42
N GLY A 110 -0.06 -1.52 -14.46
CA GLY A 110 1.08 -2.41 -14.36
C GLY A 110 0.79 -3.68 -13.59
N GLY A 111 1.81 -4.22 -12.94
CA GLY A 111 1.77 -5.45 -12.16
C GLY A 111 2.49 -6.60 -12.83
N ASN A 112 2.33 -7.78 -12.27
CA ASN A 112 2.94 -9.02 -12.73
C ASN A 112 1.86 -9.98 -13.24
N VAL A 113 1.97 -10.38 -14.49
CA VAL A 113 1.13 -11.37 -15.15
C VAL A 113 1.89 -12.68 -15.23
N CYS A 114 1.65 -13.58 -14.27
CA CYS A 114 2.27 -14.93 -14.26
C CYS A 114 3.80 -14.95 -14.43
N GLY A 115 4.51 -14.00 -13.82
CA GLY A 115 5.96 -13.90 -13.86
C GLY A 115 6.52 -12.87 -14.85
N VAL A 116 5.65 -12.19 -15.60
CA VAL A 116 6.03 -11.15 -16.56
C VAL A 116 5.47 -9.80 -16.10
N THR A 117 6.34 -8.79 -15.94
CA THR A 117 5.93 -7.41 -15.64
C THR A 117 5.15 -6.84 -16.83
N THR A 118 4.07 -6.10 -16.59
CA THR A 118 3.20 -5.54 -17.64
C THR A 118 3.13 -4.02 -17.58
N ASP A 119 2.86 -3.41 -18.72
CA ASP A 119 2.58 -1.98 -18.92
C ASP A 119 1.08 -1.67 -19.06
N LYS A 120 0.23 -2.67 -18.99
CA LYS A 120 -1.20 -2.53 -19.23
C LYS A 120 -1.86 -1.67 -18.15
N VAL A 121 -2.82 -0.84 -18.59
CA VAL A 121 -3.63 0.02 -17.72
C VAL A 121 -5.10 -0.18 -18.04
N TYR A 122 -5.91 -0.32 -17.00
CA TYR A 122 -7.36 -0.48 -17.15
C TYR A 122 -8.11 0.46 -16.22
N GLU A 123 -9.23 0.98 -16.68
CA GLU A 123 -10.25 1.58 -15.83
C GLU A 123 -11.30 0.52 -15.50
N LEU A 124 -11.62 0.36 -14.22
CA LEU A 124 -12.62 -0.55 -13.70
C LEU A 124 -13.76 0.24 -13.08
N THR A 125 -14.98 0.03 -13.57
CA THR A 125 -16.23 0.52 -13.00
C THR A 125 -17.15 -0.64 -12.66
N LEU A 126 -18.18 -0.41 -11.84
CA LEU A 126 -19.24 -1.37 -11.58
C LEU A 126 -20.56 -0.88 -12.21
N ARG A 127 -21.25 -1.75 -12.95
CA ARG A 127 -22.60 -1.53 -13.46
C ARG A 127 -23.49 -2.70 -13.03
N ASP A 128 -24.52 -2.42 -12.27
CA ASP A 128 -25.42 -3.46 -11.73
C ASP A 128 -24.68 -4.62 -11.04
N GLY A 129 -23.60 -4.27 -10.30
CA GLY A 129 -22.75 -5.22 -9.60
C GLY A 129 -21.70 -5.95 -10.46
N ALA A 130 -21.72 -5.78 -11.78
CA ALA A 130 -20.75 -6.37 -12.68
C ALA A 130 -19.62 -5.39 -13.02
N ALA A 131 -18.38 -5.91 -13.07
CA ALA A 131 -17.22 -5.12 -13.46
C ALA A 131 -17.22 -4.84 -14.96
N VAL A 132 -17.00 -3.56 -15.29
CA VAL A 132 -16.79 -3.10 -16.67
C VAL A 132 -15.37 -2.57 -16.75
N LEU A 133 -14.57 -3.16 -17.63
CA LEU A 133 -13.17 -2.81 -17.84
C LEU A 133 -12.99 -2.09 -19.16
N ARG A 134 -12.27 -0.97 -19.13
CA ARG A 134 -11.87 -0.21 -20.31
C ARG A 134 -10.35 -0.12 -20.35
N ALA A 135 -9.72 -0.55 -21.42
CA ALA A 135 -8.29 -0.35 -21.60
C ALA A 135 -7.98 1.14 -21.74
N LEU A 136 -6.94 1.58 -21.03
CA LEU A 136 -6.36 2.92 -21.11
C LEU A 136 -5.01 2.86 -21.83
N PRO A 137 -4.44 4.01 -22.22
CA PRO A 137 -3.07 4.06 -22.74
C PRO A 137 -2.09 3.34 -21.80
N PRO A 138 -1.19 2.50 -22.32
CA PRO A 138 -0.24 1.75 -21.50
C PRO A 138 0.75 2.67 -20.79
N LEU A 139 1.43 2.14 -19.78
CA LEU A 139 2.59 2.78 -19.17
C LEU A 139 3.73 2.88 -20.20
N PRO A 140 4.65 3.87 -20.06
CA PRO A 140 5.80 3.98 -20.95
C PRO A 140 6.76 2.79 -20.89
N GLU A 141 6.76 2.06 -19.79
CA GLU A 141 7.48 0.81 -19.58
C GLU A 141 6.71 -0.11 -18.63
N PRO A 142 6.95 -1.43 -18.64
CA PRO A 142 6.37 -2.35 -17.67
C PRO A 142 6.80 -2.00 -16.25
N MET A 143 5.84 -1.95 -15.30
CA MET A 143 6.11 -1.61 -13.90
C MET A 143 5.36 -2.56 -12.96
N GLU A 144 6.04 -3.04 -11.92
CA GLU A 144 5.46 -3.79 -10.82
C GLU A 144 6.12 -3.44 -9.49
N GLN A 145 5.43 -3.64 -8.37
CA GLN A 145 5.93 -3.37 -7.02
C GLN A 145 6.43 -1.93 -6.85
N CYS A 146 5.87 -1.00 -7.60
CA CYS A 146 6.12 0.43 -7.49
C CYS A 146 5.31 1.07 -6.36
N GLY A 147 5.73 2.25 -5.90
CA GLY A 147 4.88 3.14 -5.13
C GLY A 147 3.89 3.84 -6.04
N TRP A 148 2.68 4.13 -5.53
CA TRP A 148 1.66 4.86 -6.27
C TRP A 148 0.88 5.80 -5.37
N THR A 149 0.41 6.90 -5.95
CA THR A 149 -0.41 7.87 -5.22
C THR A 149 -1.19 8.77 -6.19
N ARG A 150 -2.19 9.48 -5.66
CA ARG A 150 -2.96 10.50 -6.36
C ARG A 150 -2.90 11.83 -5.59
N ASP A 151 -2.75 12.94 -6.32
CA ASP A 151 -2.96 14.29 -5.80
C ASP A 151 -3.84 15.08 -6.78
N GLY A 152 -5.04 15.46 -6.36
CA GLY A 152 -6.01 16.10 -7.24
C GLY A 152 -6.34 15.25 -8.47
N ASP A 153 -6.05 15.78 -9.64
CA ASP A 153 -6.23 15.13 -10.95
C ASP A 153 -4.98 14.39 -11.46
N ARG A 154 -3.91 14.32 -10.66
CA ARG A 154 -2.65 13.68 -11.05
C ARG A 154 -2.45 12.35 -10.38
N LEU A 155 -2.05 11.35 -11.17
CA LEU A 155 -1.62 10.03 -10.73
C LEU A 155 -0.09 9.94 -10.83
N TYR A 156 0.53 9.25 -9.87
CA TYR A 156 1.98 9.07 -9.81
C TYR A 156 2.34 7.61 -9.62
N LEU A 157 3.39 7.15 -10.34
CA LEU A 157 4.04 5.86 -10.18
C LEU A 157 5.53 6.08 -9.89
N VAL A 158 6.10 5.33 -8.95
CA VAL A 158 7.44 5.58 -8.43
C VAL A 158 8.21 4.29 -8.26
N GLY A 159 9.33 4.16 -8.96
CA GLY A 159 10.23 3.02 -8.83
C GLY A 159 9.55 1.69 -9.15
N GLY A 160 9.92 0.65 -8.43
CA GLY A 160 9.50 -0.73 -8.64
C GLY A 160 10.66 -1.62 -9.10
N VAL A 161 10.34 -2.81 -9.58
CA VAL A 161 11.35 -3.78 -10.02
C VAL A 161 12.07 -3.28 -11.27
N GLY A 162 13.41 -3.16 -11.16
CA GLY A 162 14.31 -2.87 -12.30
C GLY A 162 14.28 -1.42 -12.80
N THR A 163 13.68 -0.48 -12.09
CA THR A 163 13.59 0.91 -12.55
C THR A 163 13.74 1.94 -11.42
N THR A 164 14.31 3.10 -11.77
CA THR A 164 14.28 4.33 -10.95
C THR A 164 13.22 5.31 -11.42
N ALA A 165 12.46 4.95 -12.45
CA ALA A 165 11.53 5.85 -13.13
C ALA A 165 10.44 6.36 -12.20
N VAL A 166 10.07 7.62 -12.42
CA VAL A 166 8.95 8.27 -11.79
C VAL A 166 8.05 8.84 -12.89
N TYR A 167 6.80 8.45 -12.88
CA TYR A 167 5.82 8.91 -13.87
C TYR A 167 4.66 9.63 -13.22
N ALA A 168 4.14 10.60 -13.92
CA ALA A 168 2.87 11.24 -13.60
C ALA A 168 1.98 11.31 -14.85
N CYS A 169 0.66 11.24 -14.66
CA CYS A 169 -0.31 11.55 -15.71
C CYS A 169 -1.50 12.32 -15.14
N THR A 170 -2.22 13.02 -16.01
CA THR A 170 -3.48 13.68 -15.67
C THR A 170 -4.64 12.72 -15.91
N ILE A 171 -5.58 12.65 -14.98
CA ILE A 171 -6.81 11.88 -15.11
C ILE A 171 -7.59 12.39 -16.32
N GLY A 172 -8.11 11.44 -17.12
CA GLY A 172 -8.81 11.74 -18.38
C GLY A 172 -7.91 11.78 -19.61
N GLU A 173 -6.71 12.29 -19.52
CA GLU A 173 -5.71 12.27 -20.60
C GLU A 173 -4.95 10.94 -20.63
N TYR A 174 -4.55 10.45 -19.46
CA TYR A 174 -3.76 9.22 -19.25
C TYR A 174 -2.48 9.17 -20.10
N VAL A 175 -1.86 10.33 -20.32
CA VAL A 175 -0.55 10.45 -20.96
C VAL A 175 0.51 10.54 -19.88
N TRP A 176 1.32 9.50 -19.74
CA TRP A 176 2.36 9.41 -18.72
C TRP A 176 3.59 10.22 -19.10
N THR A 177 3.99 11.12 -18.24
CA THR A 177 5.19 11.95 -18.37
C THR A 177 6.21 11.53 -17.34
N ARG A 178 7.47 11.32 -17.76
CA ARG A 178 8.58 11.01 -16.86
C ARG A 178 8.99 12.25 -16.09
N LEU A 179 9.12 12.12 -14.78
CA LEU A 179 9.66 13.12 -13.86
C LEU A 179 11.12 12.81 -13.58
N ALA A 180 11.74 13.51 -12.59
CA ALA A 180 13.08 13.20 -12.13
C ALA A 180 13.13 11.80 -11.52
N ASP A 181 14.05 10.98 -12.00
CA ASP A 181 14.26 9.62 -11.52
C ASP A 181 14.63 9.59 -10.03
N LEU A 182 14.28 8.52 -9.34
CA LEU A 182 14.78 8.25 -8.00
C LEU A 182 16.31 8.23 -7.99
N PRO A 183 16.97 8.66 -6.92
CA PRO A 183 18.43 8.59 -6.79
C PRO A 183 19.00 7.17 -6.85
N GLU A 184 18.18 6.18 -6.49
CA GLU A 184 18.51 4.76 -6.50
C GLU A 184 17.26 3.93 -6.77
N PRO A 185 17.39 2.67 -7.26
CA PRO A 185 16.24 1.78 -7.44
C PRO A 185 15.58 1.47 -6.09
N LEU A 186 14.26 1.60 -6.03
CA LEU A 186 13.47 1.23 -4.84
C LEU A 186 12.33 0.30 -5.23
N VAL A 187 12.37 -0.92 -4.72
CA VAL A 187 11.28 -1.91 -4.85
C VAL A 187 10.39 -1.82 -3.63
N GLN A 188 9.07 -1.78 -3.83
CA GLN A 188 8.04 -1.66 -2.79
C GLN A 188 8.17 -0.40 -1.91
N PRO A 189 8.43 0.79 -2.47
CA PRO A 189 8.31 2.01 -1.70
C PRO A 189 6.84 2.38 -1.49
N VAL A 190 6.57 3.19 -0.46
CA VAL A 190 5.28 3.88 -0.30
C VAL A 190 5.41 5.29 -0.85
N ALA A 191 4.50 5.68 -1.75
CA ALA A 191 4.45 7.02 -2.31
C ALA A 191 3.24 7.80 -1.80
N PHE A 192 3.37 9.13 -1.73
CA PHE A 192 2.32 10.06 -1.36
C PHE A 192 2.56 11.40 -2.06
N ALA A 193 1.50 12.02 -2.56
CA ALA A 193 1.60 13.35 -3.17
C ALA A 193 0.61 14.30 -2.51
N SER A 194 1.04 15.53 -2.30
CA SER A 194 0.21 16.59 -1.72
C SER A 194 0.74 17.97 -2.12
N GLY A 195 -0.12 18.81 -2.67
CA GLY A 195 0.22 20.17 -3.01
C GLY A 195 1.33 20.32 -4.06
N GLY A 196 1.52 19.32 -4.90
CA GLY A 196 2.56 19.27 -5.93
C GLY A 196 3.88 18.66 -5.47
N ASP A 197 4.05 18.36 -4.18
CA ASP A 197 5.19 17.60 -3.65
C ASP A 197 4.90 16.09 -3.70
N LEU A 198 5.87 15.30 -4.19
CA LEU A 198 5.82 13.84 -4.23
C LEU A 198 6.79 13.27 -3.21
N TYR A 199 6.26 12.61 -2.20
CA TYR A 199 7.01 11.94 -1.14
C TYR A 199 7.15 10.45 -1.41
N VAL A 200 8.28 9.87 -1.00
CA VAL A 200 8.56 8.43 -1.12
C VAL A 200 9.27 7.95 0.13
N TRP A 201 8.82 6.83 0.69
CA TRP A 201 9.41 6.23 1.89
C TRP A 201 9.67 4.74 1.74
N GLY A 202 10.75 4.29 2.35
CA GLY A 202 11.08 2.87 2.45
C GLY A 202 11.45 2.27 1.10
N GLY A 203 11.03 1.04 0.88
CA GLY A 203 11.50 0.24 -0.22
C GLY A 203 12.86 -0.40 0.06
N PHE A 204 13.35 -1.19 -0.87
CA PHE A 204 14.70 -1.74 -0.82
C PHE A 204 15.37 -1.63 -2.19
N ASN A 205 16.67 -1.44 -2.17
CA ASN A 205 17.49 -1.43 -3.37
C ASN A 205 17.87 -2.88 -3.73
N PRO A 206 17.45 -3.42 -4.88
CA PRO A 206 17.71 -4.81 -5.24
C PRO A 206 19.17 -5.09 -5.64
N GLU A 207 19.95 -4.04 -5.94
CA GLU A 207 21.36 -4.14 -6.35
C GLU A 207 22.29 -4.19 -5.13
N THR A 208 22.05 -3.31 -4.15
CA THR A 208 22.85 -3.22 -2.92
C THR A 208 22.30 -4.07 -1.77
N LEU A 209 21.04 -4.54 -1.88
CA LEU A 209 20.27 -5.24 -0.83
C LEU A 209 20.03 -4.37 0.40
N GLU A 210 20.15 -3.05 0.29
CA GLU A 210 19.85 -2.11 1.35
C GLU A 210 18.34 -1.92 1.49
N VAL A 211 17.86 -1.94 2.74
CA VAL A 211 16.45 -1.68 3.10
C VAL A 211 16.34 -0.28 3.68
N SER A 212 15.63 0.59 2.97
CA SER A 212 15.53 2.01 3.30
C SER A 212 14.62 2.28 4.49
N ASP A 213 15.05 3.17 5.40
CA ASP A 213 14.25 3.83 6.44
C ASP A 213 14.06 5.33 6.14
N LYS A 214 14.54 5.78 4.99
CA LYS A 214 14.56 7.18 4.59
C LYS A 214 13.25 7.61 3.97
N GLY A 215 13.00 8.91 4.06
CA GLY A 215 12.03 9.62 3.25
C GLY A 215 12.73 10.50 2.23
N LEU A 216 12.13 10.60 1.06
CA LEU A 216 12.53 11.49 -0.03
C LEU A 216 11.35 12.34 -0.45
N VAL A 217 11.59 13.55 -0.92
CA VAL A 217 10.57 14.42 -1.52
C VAL A 217 11.08 15.04 -2.81
N LEU A 218 10.26 14.95 -3.85
CA LEU A 218 10.45 15.65 -5.12
C LEU A 218 9.47 16.83 -5.16
N SER A 219 10.01 18.03 -5.15
CA SER A 219 9.26 19.30 -5.26
C SER A 219 9.41 19.90 -6.65
N SER A 220 8.84 21.08 -6.86
CA SER A 220 8.88 21.84 -8.13
C SER A 220 10.30 22.13 -8.66
N GLU A 221 11.32 22.05 -7.83
CA GLU A 221 12.73 22.24 -8.21
C GLU A 221 13.32 21.07 -9.02
N ALA A 222 12.51 20.03 -9.29
CA ALA A 222 12.88 18.85 -10.06
C ALA A 222 14.08 18.06 -9.50
N SER A 223 14.34 18.17 -8.20
CA SER A 223 15.40 17.43 -7.50
C SER A 223 14.88 16.79 -6.22
N TRP A 224 15.34 15.56 -5.95
CA TRP A 224 15.02 14.85 -4.72
C TRP A 224 15.77 15.47 -3.52
N ARG A 225 15.07 15.62 -2.41
CA ARG A 225 15.61 16.05 -1.12
C ARG A 225 15.19 15.07 -0.04
N GLU A 226 15.85 15.12 1.11
CA GLU A 226 15.42 14.34 2.28
C GLU A 226 14.05 14.84 2.79
N ALA A 227 13.19 13.89 3.11
CA ALA A 227 11.93 14.09 3.84
C ALA A 227 12.04 13.47 5.24
N PRO A 228 11.10 13.78 6.16
CA PRO A 228 11.08 13.12 7.47
C PRO A 228 11.13 11.59 7.34
N GLY A 229 12.04 10.96 8.08
CA GLY A 229 12.23 9.51 8.05
C GLY A 229 11.03 8.73 8.60
N ILE A 230 11.05 7.43 8.37
CA ILE A 230 10.02 6.50 8.87
C ILE A 230 10.09 6.46 10.41
N PRO A 231 8.94 6.53 11.12
CA PRO A 231 8.93 6.39 12.58
C PRO A 231 9.64 5.12 13.04
N ASP A 232 10.28 5.17 14.19
CA ASP A 232 11.01 4.06 14.83
C ASP A 232 12.22 3.50 14.05
N GLY A 233 12.69 4.20 12.99
CA GLY A 233 13.78 3.71 12.14
C GLY A 233 13.47 2.42 11.39
N GLY A 234 12.18 2.12 11.19
CA GLY A 234 11.69 0.96 10.45
C GLY A 234 11.76 1.12 8.94
N THR A 235 10.98 0.32 8.24
CA THR A 235 10.79 0.43 6.78
C THR A 235 9.32 0.28 6.42
N PHE A 236 8.95 0.74 5.21
CA PHE A 236 7.63 0.48 4.62
C PHE A 236 7.67 -0.54 3.46
N VAL A 237 8.73 -1.33 3.36
CA VAL A 237 8.73 -2.47 2.42
C VAL A 237 7.53 -3.38 2.72
N GLY A 238 6.73 -3.66 1.69
CA GLY A 238 5.50 -4.44 1.80
C GLY A 238 4.34 -3.75 2.50
N ALA A 239 4.49 -2.51 2.96
CA ALA A 239 3.37 -1.70 3.44
C ALA A 239 2.55 -1.15 2.27
N THR A 240 1.32 -0.76 2.55
CA THR A 240 0.46 -0.06 1.58
C THR A 240 0.00 1.27 2.16
N GLY A 241 0.18 2.33 1.37
CA GLY A 241 -0.27 3.67 1.69
C GLY A 241 -1.63 3.98 1.09
N ALA A 242 -2.40 4.86 1.75
CA ALA A 242 -3.64 5.41 1.24
C ALA A 242 -3.81 6.86 1.68
N THR A 243 -4.13 7.75 0.73
CA THR A 243 -4.42 9.16 1.03
C THR A 243 -5.80 9.27 1.65
N LEU A 244 -5.85 9.76 2.89
CA LEU A 244 -7.10 9.96 3.65
C LEU A 244 -7.87 11.18 3.13
N PRO A 245 -9.19 11.27 3.40
CA PRO A 245 -10.00 12.43 2.99
C PRO A 245 -9.55 13.77 3.60
N ASP A 246 -8.84 13.73 4.72
CA ASP A 246 -8.27 14.92 5.38
C ASP A 246 -6.91 15.34 4.82
N GLY A 247 -6.43 14.68 3.76
CA GLY A 247 -5.18 14.99 3.06
C GLY A 247 -3.93 14.36 3.67
N ARG A 248 -4.05 13.56 4.73
CA ARG A 248 -2.93 12.78 5.29
C ARG A 248 -2.72 11.47 4.54
N LEU A 249 -1.49 10.95 4.55
CA LEU A 249 -1.20 9.59 4.15
C LEU A 249 -1.35 8.65 5.35
N ALA A 250 -2.17 7.60 5.25
CA ALA A 250 -2.12 6.47 6.18
C ALA A 250 -1.29 5.33 5.59
N VAL A 251 -0.50 4.64 6.43
CA VAL A 251 0.35 3.51 6.03
C VAL A 251 0.06 2.31 6.93
N VAL A 252 -0.25 1.17 6.32
CA VAL A 252 -0.63 -0.09 6.99
C VAL A 252 0.35 -1.19 6.62
N GLY A 253 0.76 -1.99 7.61
CA GLY A 253 1.58 -3.17 7.43
C GLY A 253 3.06 -2.87 7.13
N GLY A 254 3.70 -3.81 6.48
CA GLY A 254 5.11 -3.81 6.13
C GLY A 254 5.95 -4.75 6.99
N VAL A 255 7.14 -5.05 6.50
CA VAL A 255 8.05 -6.01 7.13
C VAL A 255 8.87 -5.36 8.25
N ASN A 256 9.47 -6.18 9.12
CA ASN A 256 10.51 -5.71 10.03
C ASN A 256 11.82 -5.49 9.24
N ARG A 257 12.37 -4.27 9.32
CA ARG A 257 13.56 -3.85 8.55
C ARG A 257 14.75 -4.77 8.77
N ALA A 258 15.11 -5.03 10.03
CA ALA A 258 16.31 -5.81 10.35
C ALA A 258 16.17 -7.29 9.94
N ILE A 259 14.98 -7.87 10.10
CA ILE A 259 14.71 -9.26 9.71
C ILE A 259 14.72 -9.37 8.18
N PHE A 260 14.08 -8.43 7.48
CA PHE A 260 14.02 -8.44 6.03
C PHE A 260 15.39 -8.18 5.40
N ALA A 261 16.15 -7.18 5.89
CA ALA A 261 17.50 -6.92 5.43
C ALA A 261 18.41 -8.16 5.56
N ARG A 262 18.33 -8.86 6.70
CA ARG A 262 19.06 -10.13 6.86
C ARG A 262 18.61 -11.18 5.86
N ALA A 263 17.31 -11.29 5.62
CA ALA A 263 16.75 -12.30 4.71
C ALA A 263 17.14 -12.09 3.25
N LEU A 264 17.45 -10.87 2.83
CA LEU A 264 17.98 -10.57 1.48
C LEU A 264 19.37 -11.18 1.25
N HIS A 265 20.12 -11.48 2.32
CA HIS A 265 21.42 -12.14 2.29
C HIS A 265 21.38 -13.64 2.61
N ASN A 266 20.19 -14.23 2.75
CA ASN A 266 20.04 -15.66 3.04
C ASN A 266 20.67 -16.52 1.93
N THR A 267 21.45 -17.50 2.36
CA THR A 267 21.95 -18.59 1.50
C THR A 267 20.87 -19.65 1.24
N PRO A 268 21.05 -20.58 0.33
CA PRO A 268 20.14 -21.71 0.15
C PRO A 268 19.90 -22.53 1.44
N GLU A 269 20.92 -22.65 2.30
CA GLU A 269 20.86 -23.35 3.59
C GLU A 269 19.96 -22.62 4.60
N ASP A 270 19.91 -21.30 4.55
CA ASP A 270 19.09 -20.48 5.43
C ASP A 270 17.60 -20.52 5.06
N ARG A 271 17.28 -20.97 3.85
CA ARG A 271 15.92 -20.94 3.31
C ARG A 271 14.91 -21.69 4.18
N ILE A 272 15.19 -22.96 4.51
CA ILE A 272 14.27 -23.80 5.31
C ILE A 272 14.11 -23.22 6.72
N PRO A 273 15.18 -22.92 7.49
CA PRO A 273 15.06 -22.26 8.78
C PRO A 273 14.28 -20.95 8.73
N TYR A 274 14.50 -20.13 7.70
CA TYR A 274 13.79 -18.88 7.54
C TYR A 274 12.29 -19.10 7.29
N LEU A 275 11.91 -19.93 6.33
CA LEU A 275 10.51 -20.15 5.95
C LEU A 275 9.71 -20.95 7.00
N SER A 276 10.38 -21.70 7.89
CA SER A 276 9.75 -22.49 8.94
C SER A 276 9.30 -21.69 10.16
N LYS A 277 9.74 -20.41 10.28
CA LYS A 277 9.35 -19.55 11.40
C LYS A 277 7.85 -19.31 11.45
N GLU A 278 7.33 -19.10 12.67
CA GLU A 278 5.95 -18.69 12.87
C GLU A 278 5.75 -17.21 12.45
N PRO A 279 4.55 -16.80 12.05
CA PRO A 279 4.28 -15.41 11.61
C PRO A 279 4.78 -14.34 12.59
N ALA A 280 4.61 -14.54 13.89
CA ALA A 280 5.04 -13.60 14.91
C ALA A 280 6.57 -13.34 14.93
N GLU A 281 7.37 -14.33 14.49
CA GLU A 281 8.83 -14.22 14.47
C GLU A 281 9.35 -13.31 13.36
N TYR A 282 8.51 -13.00 12.33
CA TYR A 282 8.85 -12.03 11.30
C TYR A 282 8.63 -10.59 11.74
N GLN A 283 7.89 -10.38 12.84
CA GLN A 283 7.64 -9.08 13.45
C GLN A 283 7.16 -8.03 12.44
N PHE A 284 6.23 -8.43 11.57
CA PHE A 284 5.62 -7.48 10.64
C PHE A 284 4.95 -6.36 11.42
N ARG A 285 4.94 -5.17 10.85
CA ARG A 285 4.47 -3.95 11.47
C ARG A 285 2.98 -4.02 11.82
N GLN A 286 2.66 -3.82 13.09
CA GLN A 286 1.28 -3.74 13.61
C GLN A 286 0.78 -2.31 13.69
N ALA A 287 1.71 -1.34 13.78
CA ALA A 287 1.41 0.08 13.88
C ALA A 287 0.90 0.63 12.55
N VAL A 288 -0.15 1.42 12.62
CA VAL A 288 -0.67 2.24 11.52
C VAL A 288 -0.28 3.67 11.78
N TYR A 289 0.47 4.26 10.86
CA TYR A 289 0.93 5.63 10.94
C TYR A 289 0.20 6.52 9.96
N ALA A 290 0.08 7.81 10.29
CA ALA A 290 -0.32 8.83 9.33
C ALA A 290 0.77 9.90 9.22
N PHE A 291 1.08 10.32 7.99
CA PHE A 291 1.91 11.47 7.68
C PHE A 291 1.02 12.66 7.37
N ASP A 292 1.31 13.77 8.02
CA ASP A 292 0.64 15.06 7.76
C ASP A 292 1.60 15.95 6.96
N PRO A 293 1.29 16.25 5.70
CA PRO A 293 2.16 17.09 4.86
C PRO A 293 2.23 18.55 5.34
N ALA A 294 1.21 19.04 6.05
CA ALA A 294 1.20 20.43 6.53
C ALA A 294 2.18 20.64 7.68
N SER A 295 2.34 19.67 8.57
CA SER A 295 3.30 19.72 9.67
C SER A 295 4.62 19.02 9.36
N GLY A 296 4.68 18.18 8.31
CA GLY A 296 5.82 17.33 7.99
C GLY A 296 6.06 16.23 9.04
N ALA A 297 5.04 15.83 9.79
CA ALA A 297 5.18 14.92 10.91
C ALA A 297 4.37 13.63 10.74
N TRP A 298 4.91 12.56 11.33
CA TRP A 298 4.21 11.28 11.48
C TRP A 298 3.47 11.22 12.82
N ALA A 299 2.27 10.65 12.80
CA ALA A 299 1.47 10.34 13.98
C ALA A 299 1.08 8.85 13.99
N LEU A 300 1.08 8.22 15.17
CA LEU A 300 0.56 6.89 15.35
C LEU A 300 -0.98 6.97 15.42
N LEU A 301 -1.68 6.32 14.49
CA LEU A 301 -3.14 6.18 14.52
C LEU A 301 -3.59 5.04 15.44
N GLY A 302 -2.79 3.99 15.54
CA GLY A 302 -3.04 2.84 16.38
C GLY A 302 -2.13 1.67 16.06
N SER A 303 -2.31 0.57 16.78
CA SER A 303 -1.57 -0.68 16.56
C SER A 303 -2.48 -1.87 16.84
N ASP A 304 -2.49 -2.83 15.93
CA ASP A 304 -3.27 -4.07 16.07
C ASP A 304 -2.56 -5.22 15.34
N PRO A 305 -2.52 -6.43 15.94
CA PRO A 305 -1.93 -7.62 15.30
C PRO A 305 -2.51 -7.95 13.91
N ALA A 306 -3.76 -7.59 13.63
CA ALA A 306 -4.37 -7.77 12.32
C ALA A 306 -3.66 -6.97 11.22
N CYS A 307 -2.98 -5.87 11.56
CA CYS A 307 -2.22 -5.05 10.62
C CYS A 307 -0.81 -5.59 10.32
N ALA A 308 -0.37 -6.68 10.99
CA ALA A 308 0.93 -7.32 10.74
C ALA A 308 0.94 -8.08 9.41
N LEU A 309 0.87 -7.36 8.31
CA LEU A 309 0.71 -7.86 6.95
C LEU A 309 1.72 -7.21 6.00
N ALA A 310 2.11 -7.92 4.94
CA ALA A 310 2.85 -7.34 3.83
C ALA A 310 2.09 -7.56 2.51
N GLY A 311 2.07 -6.55 1.63
CA GLY A 311 1.37 -6.59 0.35
C GLY A 311 -0.14 -6.78 0.49
N SER A 312 -0.77 -6.18 1.49
CA SER A 312 -2.23 -6.12 1.60
C SER A 312 -2.82 -5.11 0.62
N GLY A 313 -4.01 -5.39 0.12
CA GLY A 313 -4.83 -4.37 -0.52
C GLY A 313 -5.36 -3.39 0.53
N VAL A 314 -5.27 -2.08 0.27
CA VAL A 314 -5.79 -1.04 1.16
C VAL A 314 -6.67 -0.08 0.37
N ALA A 315 -7.82 0.28 0.91
CA ALA A 315 -8.74 1.23 0.30
C ALA A 315 -9.35 2.17 1.35
N VAL A 316 -9.56 3.42 0.99
CA VAL A 316 -10.23 4.39 1.86
C VAL A 316 -11.72 4.08 1.91
N ARG A 317 -12.28 4.05 3.11
CA ARG A 317 -13.72 3.81 3.34
C ARG A 317 -14.51 5.10 3.13
N PRO A 318 -15.69 5.03 2.47
CA PRO A 318 -16.59 6.20 2.38
C PRO A 318 -17.01 6.76 3.75
N ALA A 319 -17.13 5.90 4.76
CA ALA A 319 -17.47 6.27 6.13
C ALA A 319 -16.28 6.73 6.98
N GLY A 320 -15.11 6.91 6.38
CA GLY A 320 -13.85 7.20 7.07
C GLY A 320 -13.09 5.94 7.51
N GLY A 321 -11.77 6.08 7.65
CA GLY A 321 -10.86 4.96 7.91
C GLY A 321 -10.51 4.15 6.67
N LEU A 322 -10.08 2.91 6.85
CA LEU A 322 -9.57 2.06 5.77
C LEU A 322 -10.26 0.70 5.73
N TYR A 323 -10.31 0.11 4.54
CA TYR A 323 -10.41 -1.33 4.34
C TYR A 323 -9.01 -1.91 4.13
N VAL A 324 -8.80 -3.12 4.65
CA VAL A 324 -7.57 -3.90 4.45
C VAL A 324 -7.97 -5.29 4.00
N ALA A 325 -7.42 -5.77 2.88
CA ALA A 325 -7.78 -7.03 2.27
C ALA A 325 -6.55 -7.90 2.01
N GLY A 326 -6.54 -9.11 2.54
CA GLY A 326 -5.48 -10.08 2.33
C GLY A 326 -4.13 -9.63 2.88
N GLY A 327 -3.07 -9.93 2.14
CA GLY A 327 -1.69 -9.67 2.52
C GLY A 327 -0.97 -10.93 3.01
N GLU A 328 0.32 -10.81 3.20
CA GLU A 328 1.23 -11.86 3.60
C GLU A 328 1.45 -11.81 5.11
N LEU A 329 1.24 -12.93 5.80
CA LEU A 329 1.51 -13.11 7.24
C LEU A 329 2.98 -13.47 7.50
N LYS A 330 3.57 -14.18 6.57
CA LYS A 330 4.98 -14.55 6.47
C LYS A 330 5.28 -14.97 5.02
N PRO A 331 6.52 -15.09 4.58
CA PRO A 331 6.85 -15.47 3.21
C PRO A 331 6.09 -16.73 2.77
N GLY A 332 5.29 -16.61 1.72
CA GLY A 332 4.49 -17.69 1.16
C GLY A 332 3.17 -18.01 1.85
N VAL A 333 2.83 -17.37 2.97
CA VAL A 333 1.56 -17.58 3.69
C VAL A 333 0.73 -16.31 3.66
N ARG A 334 -0.49 -16.39 3.15
CA ARG A 334 -1.40 -15.25 3.00
C ARG A 334 -2.47 -15.24 4.09
N SER A 335 -3.07 -14.09 4.29
CA SER A 335 -4.24 -13.89 5.15
C SER A 335 -5.50 -13.88 4.29
N PRO A 336 -6.52 -14.71 4.60
CA PRO A 336 -7.82 -14.58 3.96
C PRO A 336 -8.68 -13.46 4.58
N LYS A 337 -8.19 -12.83 5.67
CA LYS A 337 -8.95 -11.83 6.40
C LYS A 337 -9.10 -10.55 5.60
N ILE A 338 -10.28 -9.99 5.73
CA ILE A 338 -10.64 -8.66 5.27
C ILE A 338 -11.22 -7.93 6.46
N PHE A 339 -10.77 -6.72 6.72
CA PHE A 339 -11.22 -5.95 7.86
C PHE A 339 -11.25 -4.45 7.57
N SER A 340 -11.93 -3.72 8.41
CA SER A 340 -11.91 -2.27 8.39
C SER A 340 -11.21 -1.70 9.61
N LEU A 341 -10.53 -0.57 9.40
CA LEU A 341 -9.94 0.26 10.43
C LEU A 341 -10.73 1.56 10.54
N ALA A 342 -11.02 1.99 11.76
CA ALA A 342 -11.62 3.28 12.08
C ALA A 342 -10.90 3.88 13.30
N TRP A 343 -10.77 5.20 13.35
CA TRP A 343 -10.16 5.99 14.42
C TRP A 343 -10.92 7.30 14.60
#